data_9f72c8989879c77870afaf33c06df42d
#
_entry.id   9f72c8989879c77870afaf33c06df42d
#
_cell.length_a   1.000
_cell.length_b   1.000
_cell.length_c   1.000
_cell.angle_alpha   90.00
_cell.angle_beta   90.00
_cell.angle_gamma   90.00
#
_symmetry.space_group_name_H-M   'P 1'
#
loop_
_entity.id
_entity.type
_entity.pdbx_description
1 polymer ?
#
loop_
_entity_poly.entity_id
_entity_poly.type
_entity_poly.pdbx_seq_one_letter_code
_entity_poly.pdbx_strand_id
1 'polypeptide(L)'
;MSAYLIADIQITDPQAFEEYRRLVPAIIAAHGGRYLVRGGETRLLEGDVAPGRTIVLEFADMEHLNAFYFSTDYEPLKALRMRASTGRLFSVAGV
;
A
#
# COMPACT_ATOMS: atom_id res chain seq x y z
N MET A 1 16.44 10.79 2.76
CA MET A 1 16.20 9.37 3.09
C MET A 1 14.84 8.95 2.54
N SER A 2 14.82 7.87 1.81
CA SER A 2 13.56 7.32 1.33
C SER A 2 12.69 6.87 2.49
N ALA A 3 11.37 6.86 2.25
CA ALA A 3 10.41 6.30 3.19
C ALA A 3 9.59 5.26 2.43
N TYR A 4 9.18 4.23 3.15
CA TYR A 4 8.46 3.11 2.55
C TYR A 4 7.11 2.92 3.21
N LEU A 5 6.09 2.69 2.41
CA LEU A 5 4.79 2.25 2.90
C LEU A 5 4.68 0.77 2.59
N ILE A 6 4.44 -0.02 3.62
CA ILE A 6 4.37 -1.47 3.50
C ILE A 6 2.96 -1.92 3.83
N ALA A 7 2.36 -2.67 2.94
CA ALA A 7 1.03 -3.23 3.13
C ALA A 7 1.11 -4.75 3.13
N ASP A 8 0.42 -5.35 4.08
CA ASP A 8 0.22 -6.79 4.15
C ASP A 8 -1.27 -6.99 4.36
N ILE A 9 -1.98 -7.35 3.31
CA ILE A 9 -3.44 -7.35 3.31
C ILE A 9 -4.01 -8.65 2.76
N GLN A 10 -5.23 -8.96 3.21
CA GLN A 10 -6.06 -10.02 2.66
C GLN A 10 -7.21 -9.37 1.92
N ILE A 11 -7.38 -9.70 0.64
CA ILE A 11 -8.48 -9.17 -0.16
C ILE A 11 -9.73 -9.97 0.20
N THR A 12 -10.77 -9.27 0.69
CA THR A 12 -12.04 -9.89 1.07
C THR A 12 -13.14 -9.65 0.04
N ASP A 13 -13.01 -8.60 -0.76
CA ASP A 13 -13.93 -8.30 -1.87
C ASP A 13 -13.09 -8.00 -3.10
N PRO A 14 -12.81 -9.03 -3.93
CA PRO A 14 -11.94 -8.85 -5.10
C PRO A 14 -12.47 -7.84 -6.12
N GLN A 15 -13.79 -7.74 -6.28
CA GLN A 15 -14.37 -6.82 -7.25
C GLN A 15 -14.17 -5.37 -6.84
N ALA A 16 -14.43 -5.05 -5.57
CA ALA A 16 -14.19 -3.71 -5.04
C ALA A 16 -12.71 -3.38 -5.03
N PHE A 17 -11.86 -4.35 -4.69
CA PHE A 17 -10.42 -4.14 -4.66
C PHE A 17 -9.86 -3.88 -6.07
N GLU A 18 -10.44 -4.47 -7.10
CA GLU A 18 -10.03 -4.23 -8.48
C GLU A 18 -10.21 -2.75 -8.87
N GLU A 19 -11.27 -2.12 -8.41
CA GLU A 19 -11.48 -0.69 -8.61
C GLU A 19 -10.40 0.13 -7.91
N TYR A 20 -10.09 -0.21 -6.66
CA TYR A 20 -9.01 0.43 -5.92
C TYR A 20 -7.69 0.31 -6.68
N ARG A 21 -7.36 -0.91 -7.11
CA ARG A 21 -6.10 -1.19 -7.80
C ARG A 21 -5.98 -0.43 -9.12
N ARG A 22 -7.11 -0.16 -9.78
CA ARG A 22 -7.13 0.59 -11.04
C ARG A 22 -6.88 2.08 -10.83
N LEU A 23 -7.37 2.63 -9.72
CA LEU A 23 -7.37 4.08 -9.49
C LEU A 23 -6.18 4.60 -8.69
N VAL A 24 -5.65 3.80 -7.78
CA VAL A 24 -4.62 4.28 -6.84
C VAL A 24 -3.27 4.59 -7.47
N PRO A 25 -2.83 3.93 -8.57
CA PRO A 25 -1.49 4.21 -9.11
C PRO A 25 -1.28 5.68 -9.52
N ALA A 26 -2.30 6.33 -10.06
CA ALA A 26 -2.19 7.73 -10.46
C ALA A 26 -1.98 8.66 -9.27
N ILE A 27 -2.62 8.36 -8.14
CA ILE A 27 -2.49 9.16 -6.93
C ILE A 27 -1.13 8.96 -6.29
N ILE A 28 -0.65 7.72 -6.26
CA ILE A 28 0.71 7.42 -5.78
C ILE A 28 1.73 8.20 -6.60
N ALA A 29 1.63 8.15 -7.93
CA ALA A 29 2.56 8.86 -8.82
C ALA A 29 2.49 10.37 -8.63
N ALA A 30 1.29 10.91 -8.41
CA ALA A 30 1.09 12.35 -8.20
C ALA A 30 1.82 12.85 -6.94
N HIS A 31 2.08 11.97 -5.98
CA HIS A 31 2.83 12.30 -4.76
C HIS A 31 4.29 11.83 -4.81
N GLY A 32 4.76 11.44 -5.99
CA GLY A 32 6.14 11.03 -6.18
C GLY A 32 6.47 9.62 -5.68
N GLY A 33 5.44 8.82 -5.41
CA GLY A 33 5.63 7.45 -4.98
C GLY A 33 5.80 6.49 -6.16
N ARG A 34 6.39 5.34 -5.87
CA ARG A 34 6.52 4.28 -6.87
C ARG A 34 6.43 2.91 -6.21
N TYR A 35 5.99 1.93 -6.99
CA TYR A 35 5.93 0.55 -6.52
C TYR A 35 7.31 -0.08 -6.56
N LEU A 36 7.72 -0.70 -5.46
CA LEU A 36 8.87 -1.62 -5.43
C LEU A 36 8.40 -3.06 -5.41
N VAL A 37 7.28 -3.35 -4.73
CA VAL A 37 6.63 -4.66 -4.70
C VAL A 37 5.14 -4.42 -4.89
N ARG A 38 4.53 -5.22 -5.75
CA ARG A 38 3.11 -5.05 -6.06
C ARG A 38 2.40 -6.40 -6.11
N GLY A 39 2.31 -7.03 -4.94
CA GLY A 39 1.58 -8.30 -4.82
C GLY A 39 2.28 -9.47 -5.46
N GLY A 40 3.60 -9.47 -5.48
CA GLY A 40 4.38 -10.60 -5.97
C GLY A 40 4.24 -11.82 -5.07
N GLU A 41 4.72 -12.95 -5.56
CA GLU A 41 4.70 -14.19 -4.80
C GLU A 41 5.49 -14.03 -3.50
N THR A 42 4.92 -14.51 -2.41
CA THR A 42 5.57 -14.48 -1.10
C THR A 42 5.88 -15.89 -0.64
N ARG A 43 6.90 -16.02 0.22
CA ARG A 43 7.28 -17.28 0.82
C ARG A 43 7.64 -17.03 2.28
N LEU A 44 6.92 -17.68 3.18
CA LEU A 44 7.25 -17.60 4.60
C LEU A 44 8.55 -18.37 4.85
N LEU A 45 9.53 -17.70 5.45
CA LEU A 45 10.82 -18.31 5.79
C LEU A 45 10.87 -18.71 7.25
N GLU A 46 10.30 -17.88 8.13
CA GLU A 46 10.23 -18.13 9.57
C GLU A 46 8.96 -17.52 10.10
N GLY A 47 8.37 -18.11 11.10
CA GLY A 47 7.17 -17.61 11.76
C GLY A 47 5.97 -18.52 11.54
N ASP A 48 4.83 -18.11 12.10
CA ASP A 48 3.62 -18.93 12.12
C ASP A 48 2.59 -18.51 11.10
N VAL A 49 2.65 -17.26 10.64
CA VAL A 49 1.60 -16.68 9.79
C VAL A 49 2.22 -16.24 8.48
N ALA A 50 1.76 -16.83 7.38
CA ALA A 50 2.18 -16.42 6.06
C ALA A 50 1.68 -15.01 5.75
N PRO A 51 2.49 -14.18 5.04
CA PRO A 51 2.02 -12.85 4.63
C PRO A 51 0.88 -12.98 3.62
N GLY A 52 0.02 -11.98 3.60
CA GLY A 52 -0.99 -11.84 2.57
C GLY A 52 -0.41 -11.19 1.33
N ARG A 53 -1.23 -10.40 0.63
CA ARG A 53 -0.75 -9.62 -0.50
C ARG A 53 0.18 -8.52 0.02
N THR A 54 1.41 -8.51 -0.44
CA THR A 54 2.44 -7.56 0.01
C THR A 54 2.66 -6.49 -1.03
N ILE A 55 2.62 -5.24 -0.59
CA ILE A 55 2.88 -4.08 -1.45
C ILE A 55 3.91 -3.21 -0.73
N VAL A 56 4.91 -2.76 -1.47
CA VAL A 56 5.90 -1.82 -0.94
C VAL A 56 5.97 -0.63 -1.89
N LEU A 57 5.69 0.55 -1.34
CA LEU A 57 5.83 1.81 -2.06
C LEU A 57 7.03 2.56 -1.52
N GLU A 58 7.72 3.26 -2.39
CA GLU A 58 8.82 4.16 -2.00
C GLU A 58 8.43 5.60 -2.30
N PHE A 59 8.70 6.48 -1.34
CA PHE A 59 8.58 7.93 -1.49
C PHE A 59 9.93 8.57 -1.19
N ALA A 60 10.13 9.80 -1.68
CA ALA A 60 11.39 10.53 -1.49
C ALA A 60 11.76 10.68 -0.02
N ASP A 61 10.76 10.88 0.83
CA ASP A 61 10.91 11.02 2.28
C ASP A 61 9.56 10.76 2.96
N MET A 62 9.58 10.80 4.29
CA MET A 62 8.37 10.54 5.08
C MET A 62 7.31 11.63 4.89
N GLU A 63 7.74 12.84 4.63
CA GLU A 63 6.81 13.95 4.40
C GLU A 63 5.97 13.71 3.14
N HIS A 64 6.60 13.26 2.05
CA HIS A 64 5.88 12.91 0.83
C HIS A 64 4.96 11.71 1.03
N LEU A 65 5.39 10.71 1.78
CA LEU A 65 4.56 9.55 2.10
C LEU A 65 3.31 9.98 2.86
N ASN A 66 3.48 10.81 3.90
CA ASN A 66 2.36 11.31 4.69
C ASN A 66 1.44 12.19 3.85
N ALA A 67 2.00 13.01 2.95
CA ALA A 67 1.22 13.83 2.04
C ALA A 67 0.31 12.95 1.16
N PHE A 68 0.80 11.81 0.71
CA PHE A 68 0.00 10.85 -0.04
C PHE A 68 -1.08 10.25 0.84
N TYR A 69 -0.68 9.64 1.96
CA TYR A 69 -1.59 8.83 2.77
C TYR A 69 -2.74 9.66 3.37
N PHE A 70 -2.46 10.90 3.75
CA PHE A 70 -3.44 11.81 4.35
C PHE A 70 -4.03 12.80 3.35
N SER A 71 -3.81 12.60 2.05
CA SER A 71 -4.37 13.50 1.02
C SER A 71 -5.88 13.32 0.88
N THR A 72 -6.53 14.38 0.45
CA THR A 72 -7.96 14.32 0.11
C THR A 72 -8.22 13.42 -1.08
N ASP A 73 -7.27 13.35 -2.02
CA ASP A 73 -7.38 12.49 -3.20
C ASP A 73 -7.40 11.01 -2.85
N TYR A 74 -6.61 10.62 -1.86
CA TYR A 74 -6.53 9.22 -1.45
C TYR A 74 -7.67 8.81 -0.53
N GLU A 75 -8.31 9.74 0.15
CA GLU A 75 -9.31 9.43 1.18
C GLU A 75 -10.42 8.50 0.70
N PRO A 76 -11.09 8.74 -0.45
CA PRO A 76 -12.13 7.81 -0.91
C PRO A 76 -11.57 6.44 -1.32
N LEU A 77 -10.34 6.40 -1.82
CA LEU A 77 -9.70 5.13 -2.16
C LEU A 77 -9.29 4.36 -0.92
N LYS A 78 -8.84 5.07 0.12
CA LYS A 78 -8.55 4.45 1.42
C LYS A 78 -9.80 3.76 1.97
N ALA A 79 -10.95 4.45 1.93
CA ALA A 79 -12.21 3.89 2.39
C ALA A 79 -12.60 2.65 1.58
N LEU A 80 -12.41 2.70 0.27
CA LEU A 80 -12.67 1.57 -0.61
C LEU A 80 -11.78 0.37 -0.27
N ARG A 81 -10.48 0.61 -0.06
CA ARG A 81 -9.55 -0.45 0.32
C ARG A 81 -9.94 -1.08 1.66
N MET A 82 -10.33 -0.26 2.63
CA MET A 82 -10.73 -0.75 3.96
C MET A 82 -11.98 -1.62 3.90
N ARG A 83 -12.90 -1.33 2.97
CA ARG A 83 -14.08 -2.18 2.78
C ARG A 83 -13.75 -3.48 2.04
N ALA A 84 -12.72 -3.46 1.21
CA ALA A 84 -12.40 -4.57 0.31
C ALA A 84 -11.30 -5.49 0.84
N SER A 85 -10.70 -5.16 1.99
CA SER A 85 -9.57 -5.92 2.50
C SER A 85 -9.45 -5.78 4.02
N THR A 86 -8.67 -6.70 4.61
CA THR A 86 -8.24 -6.62 6.00
C THR A 86 -6.72 -6.75 6.03
N GLY A 87 -6.12 -6.35 7.13
CA GLY A 87 -4.67 -6.43 7.29
C GLY A 87 -4.11 -5.16 7.85
N ARG A 88 -2.86 -4.88 7.51
CA ARG A 88 -2.17 -3.71 8.09
C ARG A 88 -1.33 -2.99 7.04
N LEU A 89 -1.23 -1.69 7.24
CA LEU A 89 -0.30 -0.83 6.53
C LEU A 89 0.54 -0.10 7.56
N PHE A 90 1.81 0.10 7.25
CA PHE A 90 2.66 0.91 8.11
C PHE A 90 3.74 1.58 7.25
N SER A 91 4.32 2.63 7.80
CA SER A 91 5.42 3.34 7.14
C SER A 91 6.69 3.10 7.93
N VAL A 92 7.81 3.13 7.22
CA VAL A 92 9.12 2.98 7.83
C VAL A 92 10.12 3.85 7.08
N ALA A 93 10.98 4.52 7.84
CA ALA A 93 12.04 5.33 7.25
C ALA A 93 13.16 4.44 6.74
N GLY A 94 13.69 4.79 5.57
CA GLY A 94 14.86 4.13 5.02
C GLY A 94 16.16 4.59 5.67
N VAL A 95 17.24 3.98 5.25
CA VAL A 95 18.58 4.37 5.72
C VAL A 95 19.09 5.63 5.05
#